data_7cfe284c631fe67662b0545b60ba7683
#
_entry.id   7cfe284c631fe67662b0545b60ba7683
#
_cell.length_a   1.000
_cell.length_b   1.000
_cell.length_c   1.000
_cell.angle_alpha   90.00
_cell.angle_beta   90.00
_cell.angle_gamma   90.00
#
_symmetry.space_group_name_H-M   'P 1'
#
loop_
_entity.id
_entity.type
_entity.pdbx_description
1 polymer ?
#
loop_
_entity_poly.entity_id
_entity_poly.type
_entity_poly.pdbx_seq_one_letter_code
_entity_poly.pdbx_strand_id
1 'polypeptide(L)'
;MAAATFLAKVCGLVRESLITAYFGANATVDAYFAATQLPTTLFDMVIGGVISASFIPVFNGILEKENKERAMAFANKFIGMIMLVTVLLSVFGIIFSDRLITAIIAPGFSGETAALAARLSSIMFPMVIFTGLAFSFVGILQSFGEFNIPAIMSLVSNVAVIAYFPLFAKKFGVYG
;
A
#
# COMPACT_ATOMS: atom_id res chain seq x y z
N MET A 1 19.15 -8.98 5.10
CA MET A 1 18.32 -7.83 4.72
C MET A 1 18.50 -7.41 3.26
N ALA A 2 19.67 -6.93 2.81
CA ALA A 2 19.86 -6.44 1.44
C ALA A 2 19.40 -7.43 0.35
N ALA A 3 19.71 -8.72 0.49
CA ALA A 3 19.31 -9.74 -0.47
C ALA A 3 17.76 -9.91 -0.56
N ALA A 4 17.05 -9.93 0.57
CA ALA A 4 15.60 -10.06 0.59
C ALA A 4 14.93 -8.81 -0.02
N THR A 5 15.41 -7.62 0.28
CA THR A 5 14.94 -6.38 -0.31
C THR A 5 15.23 -6.32 -1.82
N PHE A 6 16.39 -6.77 -2.24
CA PHE A 6 16.74 -6.85 -3.66
C PHE A 6 15.81 -7.82 -4.40
N LEU A 7 15.61 -9.03 -3.86
CA LEU A 7 14.68 -10.00 -4.43
C LEU A 7 13.26 -9.47 -4.51
N ALA A 8 12.79 -8.79 -3.46
CA ALA A 8 11.45 -8.18 -3.47
C ALA A 8 11.30 -7.13 -4.59
N LYS A 9 12.32 -6.30 -4.84
CA LYS A 9 12.33 -5.35 -5.95
C LYS A 9 12.36 -6.02 -7.33
N VAL A 10 13.17 -7.07 -7.48
CA VAL A 10 13.18 -7.86 -8.73
C VAL A 10 11.81 -8.51 -8.97
N CYS A 11 11.21 -9.12 -7.95
CA CYS A 11 9.85 -9.66 -8.06
C CYS A 11 8.81 -8.58 -8.39
N GLY A 12 8.96 -7.37 -7.88
CA GLY A 12 8.12 -6.23 -8.24
C GLY A 12 8.20 -5.89 -9.72
N LEU A 13 9.40 -5.82 -10.30
CA LEU A 13 9.60 -5.59 -11.73
C LEU A 13 9.01 -6.74 -12.59
N VAL A 14 9.21 -7.98 -12.16
CA VAL A 14 8.60 -9.15 -12.84
C VAL A 14 7.08 -9.06 -12.82
N ARG A 15 6.49 -8.69 -11.68
CA ARG A 15 5.04 -8.48 -11.55
C ARG A 15 4.52 -7.43 -12.55
N GLU A 16 5.14 -6.26 -12.61
CA GLU A 16 4.75 -5.19 -13.54
C GLU A 16 4.89 -5.61 -15.00
N SER A 17 5.99 -6.30 -15.32
CA SER A 17 6.21 -6.87 -16.65
C SER A 17 5.14 -7.90 -17.02
N LEU A 18 4.72 -8.74 -16.08
CA LEU A 18 3.65 -9.72 -16.30
C LEU A 18 2.30 -9.05 -16.51
N ILE A 19 1.95 -8.01 -15.76
CA ILE A 19 0.72 -7.25 -15.97
C ILE A 19 0.66 -6.75 -17.41
N THR A 20 1.72 -6.09 -17.87
CA THR A 20 1.81 -5.56 -19.23
C THR A 20 1.83 -6.68 -20.30
N ALA A 21 2.48 -7.80 -20.01
CA ALA A 21 2.55 -8.93 -20.95
C ALA A 21 1.20 -9.67 -21.11
N TYR A 22 0.43 -9.83 -20.02
CA TYR A 22 -0.86 -10.52 -20.07
C TYR A 22 -2.00 -9.66 -20.58
N PHE A 23 -2.02 -8.39 -20.23
CA PHE A 23 -3.12 -7.48 -20.55
C PHE A 23 -2.79 -6.52 -21.70
N GLY A 24 -1.53 -6.45 -22.13
CA GLY A 24 -1.04 -5.54 -23.16
C GLY A 24 -0.79 -4.13 -22.63
N ALA A 25 -0.06 -3.33 -23.39
CA ALA A 25 0.10 -1.90 -23.13
C ALA A 25 -1.09 -1.15 -23.78
N ASN A 26 -2.11 -0.90 -22.99
CA ASN A 26 -3.33 -0.24 -23.45
C ASN A 26 -3.94 0.65 -22.34
N ALA A 27 -4.92 1.47 -22.72
CA ALA A 27 -5.59 2.41 -21.82
C ALA A 27 -6.19 1.75 -20.56
N THR A 28 -6.58 0.48 -20.61
CA THR A 28 -7.10 -0.25 -19.45
C THR A 28 -6.01 -0.53 -18.41
N VAL A 29 -4.82 -0.92 -18.87
CA VAL A 29 -3.66 -1.16 -18.01
C VAL A 29 -3.15 0.16 -17.43
N ASP A 30 -3.13 1.22 -18.23
CA ASP A 30 -2.77 2.57 -17.75
C ASP A 30 -3.75 3.05 -16.68
N ALA A 31 -5.05 2.83 -16.87
CA ALA A 31 -6.08 3.12 -15.88
C ALA A 31 -5.89 2.33 -14.58
N TYR A 32 -5.50 1.06 -14.66
CA TYR A 32 -5.20 0.22 -13.50
C TYR A 32 -3.98 0.74 -12.72
N PHE A 33 -2.88 1.09 -13.41
CA PHE A 33 -1.70 1.66 -12.73
C PHE A 33 -2.02 3.00 -12.07
N ALA A 34 -2.74 3.88 -12.74
CA ALA A 34 -3.19 5.14 -12.17
C ALA A 34 -4.08 4.92 -10.93
N ALA A 35 -4.99 3.94 -11.01
CA ALA A 35 -5.90 3.60 -9.92
C ALA A 35 -5.18 3.06 -8.67
N THR A 36 -4.14 2.25 -8.85
CA THR A 36 -3.33 1.73 -7.73
C THR A 36 -2.41 2.79 -7.14
N GLN A 37 -1.93 3.72 -7.98
CA GLN A 37 -1.01 4.78 -7.56
C GLN A 37 -1.70 5.80 -6.65
N LEU A 38 -2.97 6.13 -6.86
CA LEU A 38 -3.66 7.15 -6.08
C LEU A 38 -3.77 6.81 -4.58
N PRO A 39 -4.30 5.64 -4.17
CA PRO A 39 -4.36 5.28 -2.76
C PRO A 39 -2.99 5.20 -2.09
N THR A 40 -1.97 4.67 -2.78
CA THR A 40 -0.61 4.55 -2.24
C THR A 40 0.05 5.92 -2.08
N THR A 41 -0.08 6.81 -3.06
CA THR A 41 0.46 8.18 -2.98
C THR A 41 -0.16 8.96 -1.82
N LEU A 42 -1.48 8.91 -1.67
CA LEU A 42 -2.17 9.60 -0.57
C LEU A 42 -1.79 9.01 0.79
N PHE A 43 -1.65 7.68 0.88
CA PHE A 43 -1.16 7.02 2.09
C PHE A 43 0.25 7.50 2.45
N ASP A 44 1.17 7.51 1.51
CA ASP A 44 2.56 7.92 1.72
C ASP A 44 2.67 9.40 2.12
N MET A 45 1.87 10.27 1.52
CA MET A 45 1.85 11.70 1.86
C MET A 45 1.34 11.96 3.29
N VAL A 46 0.34 11.19 3.75
CA VAL A 46 -0.31 11.43 5.03
C VAL A 46 0.35 10.63 6.16
N ILE A 47 0.75 9.39 5.91
CA ILE A 47 1.16 8.43 6.95
C ILE A 47 2.58 7.92 6.76
N GLY A 48 3.09 7.84 5.53
CA GLY A 48 4.35 7.16 5.21
C GLY A 48 5.56 7.60 6.04
N GLY A 49 5.66 8.89 6.37
CA GLY A 49 6.71 9.43 7.23
C GLY A 49 6.44 9.32 8.74
N VAL A 50 5.18 9.25 9.15
CA VAL A 50 4.78 9.35 10.56
C VAL A 50 5.30 8.16 11.38
N ILE A 51 5.25 6.97 10.82
CA ILE A 51 5.67 5.74 11.51
C ILE A 51 7.17 5.77 11.78
N SER A 52 7.97 6.07 10.78
CA SER A 52 9.44 6.10 10.91
C SER A 52 9.94 7.30 11.72
N ALA A 53 9.34 8.48 11.52
CA ALA A 53 9.82 9.71 12.13
C ALA A 53 9.30 9.93 13.56
N SER A 54 8.12 9.41 13.89
CA SER A 54 7.48 9.68 15.18
C SER A 54 7.23 8.44 16.01
N PHE A 55 6.63 7.39 15.43
CA PHE A 55 6.24 6.20 16.19
C PHE A 55 7.46 5.46 16.74
N ILE A 56 8.42 5.09 15.89
CA ILE A 56 9.57 4.27 16.28
C ILE A 56 10.41 4.94 17.37
N PRO A 57 10.81 6.22 17.28
CA PRO A 57 11.58 6.87 18.34
C PRO A 57 10.83 6.96 19.67
N VAL A 58 9.53 7.29 19.64
CA VAL A 58 8.73 7.41 20.86
C VAL A 58 8.51 6.05 21.51
N PHE A 59 8.19 5.03 20.70
CA PHE A 59 8.00 3.65 21.19
C PHE A 59 9.27 3.11 21.86
N ASN A 60 10.43 3.28 21.22
CA ASN A 60 11.72 2.88 21.78
C ASN A 60 12.04 3.66 23.07
N GLY A 61 11.77 4.97 23.10
CA GLY A 61 11.96 5.77 24.29
C GLY A 61 11.12 5.32 25.49
N ILE A 62 9.87 4.90 25.27
CA ILE A 62 9.01 4.32 26.31
C ILE A 62 9.53 2.92 26.72
N LEU A 63 9.92 2.11 25.74
CA LEU A 63 10.42 0.76 26.00
C LEU A 63 11.69 0.76 26.85
N GLU A 64 12.59 1.72 26.63
CA GLU A 64 13.86 1.88 27.38
C GLU A 64 13.67 2.50 28.78
N LYS A 65 12.79 3.50 28.89
CA LYS A 65 12.67 4.30 30.14
C LYS A 65 11.62 3.76 31.09
N GLU A 66 10.63 3.05 30.61
CA GLU A 66 9.51 2.60 31.42
C GLU A 66 9.42 1.06 31.42
N ASN A 67 8.55 0.49 30.59
CA ASN A 67 8.40 -0.95 30.46
C ASN A 67 7.66 -1.34 29.17
N LYS A 68 7.70 -2.65 28.85
CA LYS A 68 7.07 -3.21 27.66
C LYS A 68 5.55 -3.01 27.64
N GLU A 69 4.88 -3.05 28.80
CA GLU A 69 3.42 -2.91 28.88
C GLU A 69 2.97 -1.51 28.46
N ARG A 70 3.68 -0.48 28.91
CA ARG A 70 3.40 0.91 28.51
C ARG A 70 3.73 1.17 27.04
N ALA A 71 4.83 0.62 26.54
CA ALA A 71 5.17 0.70 25.12
C ALA A 71 4.07 0.06 24.27
N MET A 72 3.56 -1.12 24.64
CA MET A 72 2.46 -1.77 23.92
C MET A 72 1.13 -1.01 24.06
N ALA A 73 0.85 -0.41 25.21
CA ALA A 73 -0.33 0.44 25.38
C ALA A 73 -0.27 1.69 24.47
N PHE A 74 0.92 2.29 24.32
CA PHE A 74 1.15 3.37 23.35
C PHE A 74 0.94 2.88 21.91
N ALA A 75 1.51 1.71 21.54
CA ALA A 75 1.34 1.13 20.22
C ALA A 75 -0.15 0.89 19.88
N ASN A 76 -0.94 0.36 20.80
CA ASN A 76 -2.37 0.14 20.60
C ASN A 76 -3.13 1.45 20.34
N LYS A 77 -2.82 2.51 21.06
CA LYS A 77 -3.41 3.83 20.83
C LYS A 77 -3.00 4.40 19.48
N PHE A 78 -1.73 4.23 19.11
CA PHE A 78 -1.20 4.67 17.82
C PHE A 78 -1.87 3.92 16.66
N ILE A 79 -2.01 2.59 16.75
CA ILE A 79 -2.73 1.78 15.77
C ILE A 79 -4.18 2.26 15.63
N GLY A 80 -4.86 2.52 16.75
CA GLY A 80 -6.23 3.05 16.71
C GLY A 80 -6.32 4.40 15.99
N MET A 81 -5.34 5.29 16.20
CA MET A 81 -5.25 6.57 15.49
C MET A 81 -4.99 6.37 13.99
N ILE A 82 -4.04 5.51 13.62
CA ILE A 82 -3.76 5.19 12.21
C ILE A 82 -4.99 4.60 11.54
N MET A 83 -5.70 3.67 12.21
CA MET A 83 -6.93 3.09 11.69
C MET A 83 -8.00 4.16 11.43
N LEU A 84 -8.19 5.10 12.37
CA LEU A 84 -9.12 6.22 12.18
C LEU A 84 -8.72 7.08 10.97
N VAL A 85 -7.46 7.48 10.88
CA VAL A 85 -6.96 8.32 9.78
C VAL A 85 -7.09 7.60 8.43
N THR A 86 -6.73 6.31 8.37
CA THR A 86 -6.82 5.53 7.12
C THR A 86 -8.26 5.27 6.69
N VAL A 87 -9.20 5.09 7.63
CA VAL A 87 -10.63 5.01 7.32
C VAL A 87 -11.14 6.34 6.74
N LEU A 88 -10.80 7.47 7.38
CA LEU A 88 -11.17 8.79 6.87
C LEU A 88 -10.55 9.05 5.48
N LEU A 89 -9.28 8.70 5.30
CA LEU A 89 -8.58 8.82 4.01
C LEU A 89 -9.21 7.93 2.94
N SER A 90 -9.62 6.72 3.31
CA SER A 90 -10.32 5.80 2.40
C SER A 90 -11.66 6.35 1.97
N VAL A 91 -12.48 6.84 2.91
CA VAL A 91 -13.77 7.46 2.60
C VAL A 91 -13.59 8.71 1.72
N PHE A 92 -12.64 9.57 2.08
CA PHE A 92 -12.30 10.74 1.28
C PHE A 92 -11.88 10.35 -0.15
N GLY A 93 -10.98 9.37 -0.28
CA GLY A 93 -10.49 8.90 -1.56
C GLY A 93 -11.60 8.29 -2.41
N ILE A 94 -12.52 7.52 -1.84
CA ILE A 94 -13.68 6.96 -2.56
C ILE A 94 -14.56 8.08 -3.13
N ILE A 95 -14.87 9.09 -2.31
CA ILE A 95 -15.76 10.19 -2.71
C ILE A 95 -15.13 11.07 -3.80
N PHE A 96 -13.82 11.32 -3.69
CA PHE A 96 -13.11 12.25 -4.57
C PHE A 96 -12.24 11.57 -5.64
N SER A 97 -12.32 10.24 -5.81
CA SER A 97 -11.45 9.48 -6.72
C SER A 97 -11.41 10.05 -8.14
N ASP A 98 -12.55 10.46 -8.69
CA ASP A 98 -12.66 11.03 -10.04
C ASP A 98 -11.84 12.32 -10.19
N ARG A 99 -11.98 13.24 -9.24
CA ARG A 99 -11.23 14.50 -9.24
C ARG A 99 -9.75 14.29 -8.97
N LEU A 100 -9.42 13.37 -8.07
CA LEU A 100 -8.03 13.08 -7.68
C LEU A 100 -7.26 12.40 -8.82
N ILE A 101 -7.89 11.48 -9.55
CA ILE A 101 -7.27 10.84 -10.73
C ILE A 101 -6.96 11.90 -11.78
N THR A 102 -7.94 12.71 -12.17
CA THR A 102 -7.80 13.68 -13.25
C THR A 102 -6.92 14.88 -12.87
N ALA A 103 -6.89 15.29 -11.60
CA ALA A 103 -6.13 16.45 -11.17
C ALA A 103 -4.68 16.11 -10.76
N ILE A 104 -4.42 14.93 -10.21
CA ILE A 104 -3.13 14.63 -9.56
C ILE A 104 -2.36 13.53 -10.29
N ILE A 105 -3.00 12.38 -10.56
CA ILE A 105 -2.30 11.19 -11.04
C ILE A 105 -2.16 11.18 -12.54
N ALA A 106 -3.23 11.45 -13.26
CA ALA A 106 -3.28 11.33 -14.71
C ALA A 106 -4.08 12.49 -15.35
N PRO A 107 -3.54 13.74 -15.32
CA PRO A 107 -4.23 14.90 -15.90
C PRO A 107 -4.51 14.78 -17.40
N GLY A 108 -3.78 13.89 -18.10
CA GLY A 108 -3.99 13.61 -19.52
C GLY A 108 -5.08 12.57 -19.82
N PHE A 109 -5.63 11.93 -18.80
CA PHE A 109 -6.71 10.96 -19.01
C PHE A 109 -8.03 11.68 -19.28
N SER A 110 -8.78 11.18 -20.25
CA SER A 110 -10.08 11.71 -20.62
C SER A 110 -11.07 10.58 -20.96
N GLY A 111 -12.36 10.89 -20.93
CA GLY A 111 -13.42 9.97 -21.32
C GLY A 111 -13.42 8.67 -20.49
N GLU A 112 -13.50 7.55 -21.19
CA GLU A 112 -13.65 6.22 -20.57
C GLU A 112 -12.44 5.80 -19.71
N THR A 113 -11.23 6.18 -20.11
CA THR A 113 -10.01 5.82 -19.36
C THR A 113 -9.97 6.50 -17.99
N ALA A 114 -10.34 7.77 -17.91
CA ALA A 114 -10.42 8.48 -16.63
C ALA A 114 -11.51 7.90 -15.73
N ALA A 115 -12.69 7.62 -16.28
CA ALA A 115 -13.80 7.03 -15.55
C ALA A 115 -13.45 5.61 -15.02
N LEU A 116 -12.76 4.80 -15.84
CA LEU A 116 -12.29 3.48 -15.44
C LEU A 116 -11.27 3.58 -14.29
N ALA A 117 -10.27 4.46 -14.41
CA ALA A 117 -9.25 4.67 -13.39
C ALA A 117 -9.88 5.13 -12.07
N ALA A 118 -10.81 6.08 -12.10
CA ALA A 118 -11.52 6.55 -10.92
C ALA A 118 -12.34 5.45 -10.24
N ARG A 119 -13.06 4.65 -11.03
CA ARG A 119 -13.86 3.52 -10.51
C ARG A 119 -12.98 2.44 -9.88
N LEU A 120 -11.89 2.05 -10.53
CA LEU A 120 -10.94 1.09 -9.98
C LEU A 120 -10.30 1.63 -8.70
N SER A 121 -9.91 2.90 -8.68
CA SER A 121 -9.34 3.55 -7.50
C SER A 121 -10.30 3.55 -6.32
N SER A 122 -11.60 3.84 -6.54
CA SER A 122 -12.62 3.80 -5.49
C SER A 122 -12.73 2.39 -4.86
N ILE A 123 -12.63 1.34 -5.68
CA ILE A 123 -12.64 -0.06 -5.20
C ILE A 123 -11.37 -0.38 -4.41
N MET A 124 -10.24 0.22 -4.78
CA MET A 124 -8.93 -0.03 -4.15
C MET A 124 -8.68 0.78 -2.87
N PHE A 125 -9.38 1.89 -2.65
CA PHE A 125 -9.15 2.73 -1.47
C PHE A 125 -9.25 2.01 -0.12
N PRO A 126 -10.15 1.03 0.11
CA PRO A 126 -10.16 0.26 1.36
C PRO A 126 -8.84 -0.45 1.67
N MET A 127 -7.98 -0.72 0.65
CA MET A 127 -6.64 -1.27 0.84
C MET A 127 -5.78 -0.39 1.76
N VAL A 128 -5.98 0.93 1.76
CA VAL A 128 -5.25 1.90 2.60
C VAL A 128 -5.38 1.57 4.09
N ILE A 129 -6.55 1.07 4.53
CA ILE A 129 -6.79 0.67 5.91
C ILE A 129 -5.88 -0.49 6.31
N PHE A 130 -5.85 -1.53 5.48
CA PHE A 130 -5.00 -2.71 5.71
C PHE A 130 -3.51 -2.36 5.61
N THR A 131 -3.16 -1.47 4.69
CA THR A 131 -1.79 -0.95 4.55
C THR A 131 -1.37 -0.22 5.83
N GLY A 132 -2.19 0.67 6.37
CA GLY A 132 -1.91 1.37 7.62
C GLY A 132 -1.72 0.43 8.80
N LEU A 133 -2.55 -0.60 8.90
CA LEU A 133 -2.42 -1.64 9.92
C LEU A 133 -1.10 -2.42 9.75
N ALA A 134 -0.80 -2.87 8.54
CA ALA A 134 0.44 -3.60 8.23
C ALA A 134 1.69 -2.78 8.56
N PHE A 135 1.74 -1.51 8.14
CA PHE A 135 2.86 -0.62 8.44
C PHE A 135 3.01 -0.33 9.94
N SER A 136 1.91 -0.27 10.71
CA SER A 136 1.97 -0.14 12.16
C SER A 136 2.64 -1.36 12.81
N PHE A 137 2.31 -2.57 12.38
CA PHE A 137 2.99 -3.79 12.84
C PHE A 137 4.46 -3.84 12.40
N VAL A 138 4.76 -3.41 11.17
CA VAL A 138 6.14 -3.27 10.69
C VAL A 138 6.94 -2.32 11.59
N GLY A 139 6.37 -1.18 11.98
CA GLY A 139 7.00 -0.24 12.90
C GLY A 139 7.31 -0.86 14.27
N ILE A 140 6.39 -1.64 14.83
CA ILE A 140 6.60 -2.37 16.09
C ILE A 140 7.73 -3.40 15.94
N LEU A 141 7.71 -4.21 14.87
CA LEU A 141 8.75 -5.21 14.60
C LEU A 141 10.13 -4.57 14.44
N GLN A 142 10.22 -3.47 13.70
CA GLN A 142 11.46 -2.72 13.54
C GLN A 142 11.98 -2.15 14.85
N SER A 143 11.10 -1.71 15.75
CA SER A 143 11.48 -1.24 17.09
C SER A 143 12.07 -2.35 17.96
N PHE A 144 11.71 -3.61 17.72
CA PHE A 144 12.34 -4.77 18.33
C PHE A 144 13.56 -5.30 17.57
N GLY A 145 14.03 -4.62 16.53
CA GLY A 145 15.15 -5.03 15.70
C GLY A 145 14.84 -6.10 14.66
N GLU A 146 13.56 -6.47 14.52
CA GLU A 146 13.11 -7.47 13.54
C GLU A 146 12.82 -6.82 12.19
N PHE A 147 13.82 -6.83 11.31
CA PHE A 147 13.71 -6.26 9.98
C PHE A 147 13.50 -7.32 8.88
N ASN A 148 13.74 -8.60 9.18
CA ASN A 148 13.61 -9.66 8.19
C ASN A 148 12.16 -9.95 7.84
N ILE A 149 11.26 -9.91 8.83
CA ILE A 149 9.84 -10.19 8.65
C ILE A 149 9.19 -9.21 7.64
N PRO A 150 9.37 -7.87 7.75
CA PRO A 150 8.87 -6.94 6.75
C PRO A 150 9.39 -7.20 5.33
N ALA A 151 10.66 -7.57 5.20
CA ALA A 151 11.25 -7.87 3.89
C ALA A 151 10.64 -9.16 3.27
N ILE A 152 10.39 -10.18 4.08
CA ILE A 152 9.74 -11.42 3.65
C ILE A 152 8.27 -11.15 3.27
N MET A 153 7.55 -10.34 4.02
CA MET A 153 6.16 -9.95 3.71
C MET A 153 6.05 -9.31 2.32
N SER A 154 6.97 -8.39 1.99
CA SER A 154 7.01 -7.77 0.66
C SER A 154 7.30 -8.81 -0.45
N LEU A 155 8.20 -9.76 -0.20
CA LEU A 155 8.49 -10.84 -1.16
C LEU A 155 7.26 -11.74 -1.37
N VAL A 156 6.61 -12.17 -0.28
CA VAL A 156 5.42 -13.02 -0.33
C VAL A 156 4.28 -12.34 -1.08
N SER A 157 4.06 -11.04 -0.85
CA SER A 157 3.06 -10.27 -1.55
C SER A 157 3.30 -10.25 -3.07
N ASN A 158 4.54 -9.97 -3.50
CA ASN A 158 4.88 -9.97 -4.92
C ASN A 158 4.72 -11.36 -5.54
N VAL A 159 5.16 -12.41 -4.84
CA VAL A 159 5.02 -13.80 -5.32
C VAL A 159 3.55 -14.21 -5.43
N ALA A 160 2.71 -13.81 -4.48
CA ALA A 160 1.27 -14.08 -4.52
C ALA A 160 0.61 -13.45 -5.76
N VAL A 161 0.96 -12.20 -6.07
CA VAL A 161 0.44 -11.52 -7.27
C VAL A 161 1.00 -12.17 -8.55
N ILE A 162 2.28 -12.53 -8.60
CA ILE A 162 2.87 -13.24 -9.75
C ILE A 162 2.14 -14.58 -9.98
N ALA A 163 1.85 -15.34 -8.92
CA ALA A 163 1.14 -16.61 -9.00
C ALA A 163 -0.32 -16.45 -9.46
N TYR A 164 -0.93 -15.29 -9.21
CA TYR A 164 -2.28 -14.98 -9.68
C TYR A 164 -2.41 -15.06 -11.21
N PHE A 165 -1.41 -14.57 -11.96
CA PHE A 165 -1.49 -14.49 -13.41
C PHE A 165 -1.74 -15.83 -14.11
N PRO A 166 -0.93 -16.89 -13.90
CA PRO A 166 -1.16 -18.17 -14.55
C PRO A 166 -2.44 -18.87 -14.09
N LEU A 167 -2.90 -18.59 -12.86
CA LEU A 167 -4.03 -19.30 -12.26
C LEU A 167 -5.37 -18.62 -12.54
N PHE A 168 -5.43 -17.30 -12.49
CA PHE A 168 -6.69 -16.56 -12.44
C PHE A 168 -6.86 -15.46 -13.47
N ALA A 169 -5.78 -14.91 -14.08
CA ALA A 169 -5.86 -13.78 -14.98
C ALA A 169 -6.78 -14.01 -16.19
N LYS A 170 -6.81 -15.24 -16.74
CA LYS A 170 -7.70 -15.62 -17.85
C LYS A 170 -9.18 -15.62 -17.48
N LYS A 171 -9.51 -15.79 -16.17
CA LYS A 171 -10.89 -15.95 -15.70
C LYS A 171 -11.50 -14.62 -15.25
N PHE A 172 -10.71 -13.78 -14.58
CA PHE A 172 -11.20 -12.55 -13.93
C PHE A 172 -10.72 -11.27 -14.61
N GLY A 173 -9.74 -11.32 -15.52
CA GLY A 173 -9.20 -10.16 -16.21
C GLY A 173 -8.58 -9.15 -15.23
N VAL A 174 -8.73 -7.86 -15.55
CA VAL A 174 -8.17 -6.73 -14.78
C VAL A 174 -8.93 -6.48 -13.45
N TYR A 175 -10.12 -7.04 -13.29
CA TYR A 175 -10.97 -6.84 -12.11
C TYR A 175 -10.76 -7.89 -11.00
N GLY A 176 -9.90 -8.88 -11.19
CA GLY A 176 -9.65 -10.00 -10.27
C GLY A 176 -8.51 -9.84 -9.26
#